data_e27a9168b04c31052e08476a388933ca
#
_entry.id   e27a9168b04c31052e08476a388933ca
#
_cell.length_a   1.000
_cell.length_b   1.000
_cell.length_c   1.000
_cell.angle_alpha   90.00
_cell.angle_beta   90.00
_cell.angle_gamma   90.00
#
_symmetry.space_group_name_H-M   'P 1'
#
loop_
_entity.id
_entity.type
_entity.pdbx_description
1 polymer ?
#
loop_
_entity_poly.entity_id
_entity_poly.type
_entity_poly.pdbx_seq_one_letter_code
_entity_poly.pdbx_strand_id
1 'polypeptide(L)'
;MDGVVVDWTWDSATRTYLRSQDGEAHLTVSGAQVSARNVVEISTVYVPSPVDARSPTPITVGYGAAVVHRDGTAIPAIWTRSSAYDPFTLVDAATAQPIPLDTGSSFIELERAP
;
A
#
# COMPACT_ATOMS: atom_id res chain seq x y z
N MET A 1 -5.71 7.90 -7.73
CA MET A 1 -5.62 9.35 -7.60
C MET A 1 -4.99 9.94 -8.84
N ASP A 2 -5.79 10.64 -9.57
CA ASP A 2 -5.33 11.16 -10.86
C ASP A 2 -4.37 12.32 -10.64
N GLY A 3 -3.28 12.33 -11.40
CA GLY A 3 -2.31 13.40 -11.40
C GLY A 3 -1.21 13.31 -10.34
N VAL A 4 -1.26 12.34 -9.42
CA VAL A 4 -0.21 12.16 -8.42
C VAL A 4 0.56 10.88 -8.72
N VAL A 5 1.87 11.02 -8.89
CA VAL A 5 2.77 9.88 -9.09
C VAL A 5 3.51 9.63 -7.79
N VAL A 6 3.32 8.43 -7.23
CA VAL A 6 3.97 8.01 -5.99
C VAL A 6 5.03 6.98 -6.32
N ASP A 7 6.23 7.18 -5.78
CA ASP A 7 7.34 6.24 -5.91
C ASP A 7 7.86 5.85 -4.53
N TRP A 8 8.21 4.59 -4.40
CA TRP A 8 8.90 4.05 -3.23
C TRP A 8 10.27 3.53 -3.67
N THR A 9 11.32 4.05 -3.06
CA THR A 9 12.69 3.66 -3.39
C THR A 9 13.30 2.90 -2.22
N TRP A 10 13.80 1.70 -2.50
CA TRP A 10 14.50 0.92 -1.48
C TRP A 10 15.85 1.51 -1.16
N ASP A 11 16.09 1.79 0.12
CA ASP A 11 17.37 2.24 0.63
C ASP A 11 18.00 1.11 1.46
N SER A 12 19.02 0.47 0.91
CA SER A 12 19.66 -0.66 1.56
C SER A 12 20.45 -0.28 2.80
N ALA A 13 20.87 0.99 2.91
CA ALA A 13 21.63 1.46 4.07
C ALA A 13 20.74 1.53 5.32
N THR A 14 19.51 2.03 5.17
CA THR A 14 18.56 2.13 6.28
C THR A 14 17.60 0.95 6.32
N ARG A 15 17.56 0.12 5.26
CA ARG A 15 16.63 -0.99 5.09
C ARG A 15 15.19 -0.52 5.15
N THR A 16 14.90 0.59 4.49
CA THR A 16 13.57 1.19 4.40
C THR A 16 13.27 1.62 2.98
N TYR A 17 11.98 1.80 2.71
CA TYR A 17 11.51 2.40 1.47
C TYR A 17 11.26 3.89 1.72
N LEU A 18 11.75 4.72 0.82
CA LEU A 18 11.60 6.18 0.90
C LEU A 18 10.53 6.61 -0.09
N ARG A 19 9.57 7.40 0.39
CA ARG A 19 8.42 7.81 -0.41
C ARG A 19 8.69 9.15 -1.11
N SER A 20 8.33 9.21 -2.38
CA SER A 20 8.36 10.43 -3.18
C SER A 20 7.02 10.63 -3.87
N GLN A 21 6.66 11.89 -4.10
CA GLN A 21 5.46 12.28 -4.85
C GLN A 21 5.87 13.24 -5.96
N ASP A 22 5.47 12.93 -7.19
CA ASP A 22 5.78 13.75 -8.37
C ASP A 22 7.27 14.09 -8.48
N GLY A 23 8.14 13.11 -8.16
CA GLY A 23 9.58 13.24 -8.26
C GLY A 23 10.26 13.95 -7.09
N GLU A 24 9.50 14.38 -6.08
CA GLU A 24 10.04 15.06 -4.91
C GLU A 24 9.86 14.23 -3.64
N ALA A 25 10.81 14.31 -2.72
CA ALA A 25 10.71 13.61 -1.45
C ALA A 25 9.47 14.03 -0.68
N HIS A 26 8.68 13.05 -0.22
CA HIS A 26 7.52 13.30 0.62
C HIS A 26 7.99 13.50 2.06
N LEU A 27 7.90 14.73 2.55
CA LEU A 27 8.43 15.09 3.86
C LEU A 27 7.34 15.12 4.92
N THR A 28 7.72 14.72 6.14
CA THR A 28 6.87 14.90 7.32
C THR A 28 6.94 16.36 7.79
N VAL A 29 6.10 16.71 8.75
CA VAL A 29 6.08 18.05 9.33
C VAL A 29 7.45 18.44 9.91
N SER A 30 8.21 17.46 10.43
CA SER A 30 9.53 17.69 10.97
C SER A 30 10.64 17.82 9.92
N GLY A 31 10.32 17.62 8.63
CA GLY A 31 11.26 17.69 7.53
C GLY A 31 11.92 16.38 7.16
N ALA A 32 11.61 15.28 7.86
CA ALA A 32 12.12 13.96 7.51
C ALA A 32 11.30 13.37 6.34
N GLN A 33 11.96 12.60 5.46
CA GLN A 33 11.25 11.92 4.38
C GLN A 33 10.41 10.77 4.94
N VAL A 34 9.19 10.63 4.44
CA VAL A 34 8.32 9.50 4.80
C VAL A 34 8.99 8.21 4.38
N SER A 35 9.11 7.26 5.30
CA SER A 35 9.75 5.98 5.06
C SER A 35 9.01 4.86 5.78
N ALA A 36 9.22 3.62 5.31
CA ALA A 36 8.63 2.44 5.94
C ALA A 36 9.50 1.22 5.68
N ARG A 37 9.48 0.27 6.63
CA ARG A 37 10.16 -1.02 6.47
C ARG A 37 9.42 -1.89 5.46
N ASN A 38 8.11 -1.80 5.44
CA ASN A 38 7.25 -2.55 4.54
C ASN A 38 6.32 -1.58 3.81
N VAL A 39 6.08 -1.85 2.53
CA VAL A 39 5.07 -1.12 1.76
C VAL A 39 4.12 -2.15 1.17
N VAL A 40 2.83 -1.98 1.43
CA VAL A 40 1.80 -2.87 0.91
C VAL A 40 0.94 -2.05 -0.05
N GLU A 41 0.97 -2.43 -1.33
CA GLU A 41 0.12 -1.81 -2.34
C GLU A 41 -1.14 -2.65 -2.47
N ILE A 42 -2.28 -2.05 -2.20
CA ILE A 42 -3.60 -2.70 -2.23
C ILE A 42 -4.35 -2.19 -3.45
N SER A 43 -4.69 -3.10 -4.37
CA SER A 43 -5.53 -2.76 -5.53
C SER A 43 -6.98 -2.89 -5.13
N THR A 44 -7.75 -1.81 -5.29
CA THR A 44 -9.16 -1.78 -4.90
C THR A 44 -10.01 -1.21 -6.02
N VAL A 45 -11.28 -1.60 -6.03
CA VAL A 45 -12.28 -1.01 -6.89
C VAL A 45 -12.79 0.27 -6.22
N TYR A 46 -12.91 1.33 -6.99
CA TYR A 46 -13.49 2.58 -6.52
C TYR A 46 -14.90 2.72 -7.06
N VAL A 47 -15.81 3.14 -6.19
CA VAL A 47 -17.22 3.38 -6.57
C VAL A 47 -17.58 4.81 -6.22
N PRO A 48 -18.62 5.40 -6.85
CA PRO A 48 -19.08 6.73 -6.48
C PRO A 48 -19.48 6.76 -5.01
N SER A 49 -19.11 7.85 -4.31
CA SER A 49 -19.54 8.03 -2.94
C SER A 49 -21.06 8.20 -2.88
N PRO A 50 -21.78 7.60 -1.91
CA PRO A 50 -23.21 7.84 -1.74
C PRO A 50 -23.53 9.30 -1.40
N VAL A 51 -22.56 10.06 -0.92
CA VAL A 51 -22.75 11.49 -0.58
C VAL A 51 -22.41 12.39 -1.75
N ASP A 52 -21.35 12.07 -2.50
CA ASP A 52 -20.90 12.84 -3.66
C ASP A 52 -20.31 11.90 -4.70
N ALA A 53 -21.02 11.71 -5.80
CA ALA A 53 -20.60 10.80 -6.87
C ALA A 53 -19.28 11.23 -7.54
N ARG A 54 -18.86 12.47 -7.37
CA ARG A 54 -17.58 12.97 -7.90
C ARG A 54 -16.40 12.66 -6.99
N SER A 55 -16.66 12.12 -5.78
CA SER A 55 -15.63 11.75 -4.82
C SER A 55 -15.59 10.22 -4.71
N PRO A 56 -14.73 9.53 -5.51
CA PRO A 56 -14.70 8.07 -5.51
C PRO A 56 -14.29 7.53 -4.13
N THR A 57 -14.93 6.42 -3.76
CA THR A 57 -14.66 5.71 -2.51
C THR A 57 -14.08 4.34 -2.80
N PRO A 58 -12.93 3.96 -2.21
CA PRO A 58 -12.37 2.63 -2.40
C PRO A 58 -13.20 1.57 -1.66
N ILE A 59 -13.33 0.40 -2.29
CA ILE A 59 -13.92 -0.78 -1.63
C ILE A 59 -12.77 -1.50 -0.92
N THR A 60 -12.79 -1.49 0.41
CA THR A 60 -11.72 -2.05 1.24
C THR A 60 -12.16 -3.25 2.06
N VAL A 61 -13.35 -3.79 1.77
CA VAL A 61 -13.85 -5.05 2.34
C VAL A 61 -14.01 -6.05 1.21
N GLY A 62 -13.59 -7.29 1.43
CA GLY A 62 -13.58 -8.33 0.43
C GLY A 62 -12.18 -8.82 0.15
N TYR A 63 -11.78 -8.86 -1.11
CA TYR A 63 -10.45 -9.34 -1.49
C TYR A 63 -10.01 -8.69 -2.80
N GLY A 64 -8.72 -8.79 -3.08
CA GLY A 64 -8.16 -8.28 -4.33
C GLY A 64 -6.67 -8.51 -4.42
N ALA A 65 -6.07 -7.98 -5.48
CA ALA A 65 -4.64 -8.08 -5.69
C ALA A 65 -3.89 -7.12 -4.78
N ALA A 66 -2.68 -7.52 -4.40
CA ALA A 66 -1.78 -6.68 -3.61
C ALA A 66 -0.34 -6.99 -3.99
N VAL A 67 0.57 -6.10 -3.62
CA VAL A 67 2.01 -6.36 -3.69
C VAL A 67 2.61 -5.96 -2.36
N VAL A 68 3.36 -6.87 -1.76
CA VAL A 68 4.07 -6.62 -0.51
C VAL A 68 5.54 -6.38 -0.81
N HIS A 69 6.02 -5.20 -0.46
CA HIS A 69 7.43 -4.83 -0.58
C HIS A 69 8.10 -4.91 0.79
N ARG A 70 9.14 -5.72 0.90
CA ARG A 70 9.96 -5.82 2.10
C ARG A 70 11.36 -6.27 1.73
N ASP A 71 12.36 -5.80 2.44
CA ASP A 71 13.77 -6.16 2.23
C ASP A 71 14.23 -6.04 0.78
N GLY A 72 13.69 -5.05 0.05
CA GLY A 72 14.03 -4.85 -1.36
C GLY A 72 13.36 -5.83 -2.32
N THR A 73 12.43 -6.68 -1.84
CA THR A 73 11.74 -7.69 -2.63
C THR A 73 10.27 -7.34 -2.76
N ALA A 74 9.70 -7.53 -3.96
CA ALA A 74 8.27 -7.36 -4.22
C ALA A 74 7.62 -8.73 -4.32
N ILE A 75 6.60 -8.97 -3.51
CA ILE A 75 5.89 -10.24 -3.44
C ILE A 75 4.45 -10.04 -3.90
N PRO A 76 4.04 -10.62 -5.05
CA PRO A 76 2.64 -10.60 -5.45
C PRO A 76 1.78 -11.30 -4.40
N ALA A 77 0.67 -10.67 -4.02
CA ALA A 77 -0.14 -11.13 -2.91
C ALA A 77 -1.63 -10.96 -3.21
N ILE A 78 -2.44 -11.54 -2.33
CA ILE A 78 -3.90 -11.34 -2.31
C ILE A 78 -4.24 -10.78 -0.94
N TRP A 79 -4.95 -9.67 -0.93
CA TRP A 79 -5.46 -9.12 0.31
C TRP A 79 -6.89 -9.61 0.57
N THR A 80 -7.24 -9.80 1.83
CA THR A 80 -8.61 -10.06 2.26
C THR A 80 -8.91 -9.22 3.49
N ARG A 81 -10.16 -8.83 3.63
CA ARG A 81 -10.65 -8.09 4.80
C ARG A 81 -12.12 -8.36 4.97
N SER A 82 -12.50 -8.96 6.09
CA SER A 82 -13.87 -9.43 6.33
C SER A 82 -14.83 -8.29 6.68
N SER A 83 -14.34 -7.25 7.32
CA SER A 83 -15.15 -6.09 7.70
C SER A 83 -14.27 -4.86 7.87
N ALA A 84 -14.91 -3.70 8.00
CA ALA A 84 -14.18 -2.45 8.22
C ALA A 84 -13.44 -2.39 9.56
N TYR A 85 -13.73 -3.31 10.47
CA TYR A 85 -13.08 -3.39 11.78
C TYR A 85 -11.92 -4.37 11.83
N ASP A 86 -11.73 -5.16 10.77
CA ASP A 86 -10.67 -6.16 10.71
C ASP A 86 -9.44 -5.61 9.99
N PRO A 87 -8.24 -6.10 10.33
CA PRO A 87 -7.04 -5.77 9.55
C PRO A 87 -7.06 -6.45 8.19
N PHE A 88 -6.24 -5.96 7.27
CA PHE A 88 -5.98 -6.67 6.01
C PHE A 88 -5.19 -7.94 6.29
N THR A 89 -5.59 -9.03 5.65
CA THR A 89 -4.82 -10.27 5.64
C THR A 89 -4.13 -10.39 4.29
N LEU A 90 -2.87 -10.75 4.29
CA LEU A 90 -2.04 -10.84 3.08
C LEU A 90 -1.49 -12.23 2.93
N VAL A 91 -1.76 -12.85 1.79
CA VAL A 91 -1.20 -14.16 1.46
C VAL A 91 -0.43 -14.06 0.14
N ASP A 92 0.59 -14.89 0.00
CA ASP A 92 1.37 -14.99 -1.23
C ASP A 92 0.47 -15.52 -2.35
N ALA A 93 0.43 -14.83 -3.48
CA ALA A 93 -0.44 -15.21 -4.59
C ALA A 93 -0.06 -16.56 -5.22
N ALA A 94 1.19 -16.97 -5.09
CA ALA A 94 1.67 -18.23 -5.65
C ALA A 94 1.45 -19.42 -4.71
N THR A 95 1.57 -19.22 -3.40
CA THR A 95 1.57 -20.32 -2.42
C THR A 95 0.38 -20.31 -1.49
N ALA A 96 -0.38 -19.21 -1.43
CA ALA A 96 -1.46 -18.99 -0.49
C ALA A 96 -1.03 -18.98 0.99
N GLN A 97 0.27 -18.87 1.25
CA GLN A 97 0.79 -18.79 2.60
C GLN A 97 0.80 -17.35 3.10
N PRO A 98 0.56 -17.13 4.40
CA PRO A 98 0.65 -15.79 4.97
C PRO A 98 2.02 -15.17 4.70
N ILE A 99 2.05 -13.85 4.44
CA ILE A 99 3.28 -13.12 4.23
C ILE A 99 3.62 -12.37 5.50
N PRO A 100 4.69 -12.76 6.23
CA PRO A 100 5.10 -11.99 7.39
C PRO A 100 5.72 -10.66 6.97
N LEU A 101 5.40 -9.59 7.68
CA LEU A 101 6.04 -8.30 7.48
C LEU A 101 7.24 -8.20 8.41
N ASP A 102 8.25 -7.42 7.97
CA ASP A 102 9.40 -7.14 8.82
C ASP A 102 8.99 -6.30 10.02
N THR A 103 9.71 -6.47 11.13
CA THR A 103 9.50 -5.63 12.32
C THR A 103 9.79 -4.18 11.98
N GLY A 104 8.89 -3.30 12.35
CA GLY A 104 9.00 -1.87 12.09
C GLY A 104 7.72 -1.34 11.45
N SER A 105 7.84 -0.17 10.84
CA SER A 105 6.69 0.50 10.26
C SER A 105 6.25 -0.14 8.95
N SER A 106 4.95 -0.08 8.69
CA SER A 106 4.35 -0.50 7.43
C SER A 106 3.50 0.63 6.89
N PHE A 107 3.54 0.82 5.57
CA PHE A 107 2.72 1.81 4.88
C PHE A 107 1.81 1.10 3.89
N ILE A 108 0.52 1.43 3.93
CA ILE A 108 -0.46 0.84 3.00
C ILE A 108 -0.85 1.91 1.99
N GLU A 109 -0.57 1.63 0.72
CA GLU A 109 -1.00 2.45 -0.41
C GLU A 109 -2.23 1.82 -1.06
N LEU A 110 -3.30 2.58 -1.20
CA LEU A 110 -4.48 2.13 -1.94
C LEU A 110 -4.35 2.58 -3.38
N GLU A 111 -4.49 1.64 -4.30
CA GLU A 111 -4.41 1.90 -5.73
C GLU A 111 -5.71 1.49 -6.41
N ARG A 112 -6.07 2.21 -7.46
CA ARG A 112 -7.24 1.87 -8.25
C ARG A 112 -6.95 0.61 -9.06
N ALA A 113 -7.83 -0.39 -8.94
CA ALA A 113 -7.72 -1.60 -9.75
C ALA A 113 -7.90 -1.26 -11.23
N PRO A 114 -7.18 -1.95 -12.13
CA PRO A 114 -7.29 -1.71 -13.57
C PRO A 114 -8.66 -2.08 -14.12
#